data_51c5fdcf8ed97c072e1140c594f4b324
#
_entry.id   51c5fdcf8ed97c072e1140c594f4b324
#
_cell.length_a   1.000
_cell.length_b   1.000
_cell.length_c   1.000
_cell.angle_alpha   90.00
_cell.angle_beta   90.00
_cell.angle_gamma   90.00
#
_symmetry.space_group_name_H-M   'P 1'
#
loop_
_entity.id
_entity.type
_entity.pdbx_description
1 polymer ?
#
loop_
_entity_poly.entity_id
_entity_poly.type
_entity_poly.pdbx_seq_one_letter_code
_entity_poly.pdbx_strand_id
1 'polypeptide(L)'
;MFFKRQVVDKNYGGLAFEEEGKRCADLLSDPKKHTFIMGNHGILIFGKNVAETFNRLFYFERAAKIYVQALQTGKTLSILDDVIAEKTAQELENEEYPNPAGTAFLREIKLILDQEKSDYSQ
;
A
#
# COMPACT_ATOMS: atom_id res chain seq x y z
N MET A 1 5.68 -2.58 -7.14
CA MET A 1 4.97 -1.64 -6.25
C MET A 1 5.34 -1.85 -4.77
N PHE A 2 5.21 -3.05 -4.16
CA PHE A 2 5.43 -3.23 -2.70
C PHE A 2 6.77 -3.88 -2.32
N PHE A 3 7.53 -4.39 -3.26
CA PHE A 3 8.80 -5.03 -2.99
C PHE A 3 9.77 -4.07 -2.31
N LYS A 4 10.25 -4.44 -1.11
CA LYS A 4 11.12 -3.59 -0.25
C LYS A 4 10.56 -2.19 0.09
N ARG A 5 9.25 -1.91 -0.13
CA ARG A 5 8.57 -0.64 0.16
C ARG A 5 7.68 -0.72 1.41
N GLN A 6 7.75 -1.79 2.14
CA GLN A 6 6.95 -2.02 3.33
C GLN A 6 7.81 -2.16 4.59
N VAL A 7 7.23 -1.80 5.70
CA VAL A 7 7.74 -2.01 7.05
C VAL A 7 6.72 -2.83 7.82
N VAL A 8 7.18 -3.79 8.59
CA VAL A 8 6.33 -4.60 9.46
C VAL A 8 6.72 -4.34 10.91
N ASP A 9 5.79 -3.82 11.68
CA ASP A 9 5.92 -3.68 13.12
C ASP A 9 5.07 -4.72 13.85
N LYS A 10 5.70 -5.75 14.35
CA LYS A 10 5.03 -6.84 15.07
C LYS A 10 4.56 -6.43 16.47
N ASN A 11 5.10 -5.34 17.01
CA ASN A 11 4.87 -4.89 18.38
C ASN A 11 4.02 -3.62 18.45
N TYR A 12 3.32 -3.28 17.37
CA TYR A 12 2.46 -2.10 17.33
C TYR A 12 1.38 -2.16 18.42
N GLY A 13 1.13 -1.03 19.09
CA GLY A 13 0.12 -0.91 20.14
C GLY A 13 0.60 -1.26 21.55
N GLY A 14 1.89 -1.54 21.75
CA GLY A 14 2.47 -1.91 23.05
C GLY A 14 3.04 -0.76 23.91
N LEU A 15 3.09 0.47 23.36
CA LEU A 15 3.75 1.62 23.98
C LEU A 15 2.78 2.80 24.23
N ALA A 16 3.17 3.72 25.11
CA ALA A 16 2.50 5.01 25.24
C ALA A 16 2.60 5.81 23.93
N PHE A 17 1.61 6.65 23.64
CA PHE A 17 1.44 7.33 22.36
C PHE A 17 2.70 8.07 21.85
N GLU A 18 3.44 8.73 22.73
CA GLU A 18 4.62 9.51 22.33
C GLU A 18 5.78 8.58 21.90
N GLU A 19 6.05 7.55 22.68
CA GLU A 19 7.11 6.58 22.38
C GLU A 19 6.78 5.76 21.13
N GLU A 20 5.52 5.40 20.95
CA GLU A 20 5.07 4.68 19.77
C GLU A 20 5.16 5.53 18.50
N GLY A 21 4.76 6.79 18.57
CA GLY A 21 4.88 7.75 17.47
C GLY A 21 6.33 7.90 17.01
N LYS A 22 7.26 8.06 17.95
CA LYS A 22 8.70 8.14 17.65
C LYS A 22 9.22 6.86 16.99
N ARG A 23 8.90 5.71 17.55
CA ARG A 23 9.30 4.41 17.00
C ARG A 23 8.76 4.18 15.59
N CYS A 24 7.50 4.56 15.34
CA CYS A 24 6.91 4.48 14.01
C CYS A 24 7.62 5.43 13.02
N ALA A 25 7.93 6.65 13.45
CA ALA A 25 8.67 7.60 12.62
C ALA A 25 10.07 7.08 12.25
N ASP A 26 10.79 6.48 13.22
CA ASP A 26 12.10 5.88 12.97
C ASP A 26 12.01 4.71 11.97
N LEU A 27 11.01 3.85 12.10
CA LEU A 27 10.75 2.74 11.17
C LEU A 27 10.42 3.21 9.74
N LEU A 28 9.80 4.38 9.62
CA LEU A 28 9.38 5.00 8.36
C LEU A 28 10.38 6.04 7.83
N SER A 29 11.58 6.11 8.41
CA SER A 29 12.61 7.09 8.01
C SER A 29 13.14 6.93 6.59
N ASP A 30 13.05 5.73 6.01
CA ASP A 30 13.38 5.51 4.59
C ASP A 30 12.23 6.02 3.69
N PRO A 31 12.46 7.04 2.84
CA PRO A 31 11.42 7.65 2.01
C PRO A 31 10.82 6.69 0.96
N LYS A 32 11.48 5.56 0.70
CA LYS A 32 10.93 4.51 -0.16
C LYS A 32 9.83 3.70 0.52
N LYS A 33 9.73 3.75 1.86
CA LYS A 33 8.71 3.03 2.59
C LYS A 33 7.38 3.79 2.54
N HIS A 34 6.38 3.19 1.94
CA HIS A 34 5.06 3.78 1.81
C HIS A 34 3.94 2.87 2.33
N THR A 35 4.29 1.71 2.88
CA THR A 35 3.34 0.77 3.46
C THR A 35 3.84 0.33 4.82
N PHE A 36 3.06 0.58 5.86
CA PHE A 36 3.36 0.22 7.23
C PHE A 36 2.34 -0.81 7.70
N ILE A 37 2.82 -2.03 7.98
CA ILE A 37 1.99 -3.14 8.47
C ILE A 37 2.12 -3.17 9.99
N MET A 38 1.04 -2.80 10.65
CA MET A 38 0.93 -2.80 12.10
C MET A 38 0.41 -4.15 12.57
N GLY A 39 1.23 -4.88 13.32
CA GLY A 39 0.87 -6.21 13.85
C GLY A 39 -0.43 -6.16 14.64
N ASN A 40 -1.36 -7.07 14.34
CA ASN A 40 -2.68 -7.18 14.97
C ASN A 40 -3.61 -5.95 14.84
N HIS A 41 -3.22 -4.92 14.06
CA HIS A 41 -3.99 -3.68 13.95
C HIS A 41 -4.49 -3.41 12.53
N GLY A 42 -3.62 -3.57 11.55
CA GLY A 42 -3.94 -3.27 10.15
C GLY A 42 -2.78 -2.68 9.38
N ILE A 43 -3.09 -1.86 8.41
CA ILE A 43 -2.08 -1.23 7.55
C ILE A 43 -2.27 0.28 7.48
N LEU A 44 -1.16 0.99 7.28
CA LEU A 44 -1.14 2.40 6.95
C LEU A 44 -0.40 2.56 5.63
N ILE A 45 -1.00 3.26 4.68
CA ILE A 45 -0.42 3.50 3.35
C ILE A 45 -0.24 4.99 3.13
N PHE A 46 0.91 5.36 2.59
CA PHE A 46 1.27 6.73 2.28
C PHE A 46 1.29 6.94 0.76
N GLY A 47 0.93 8.13 0.33
CA GLY A 47 1.02 8.59 -1.04
C GLY A 47 1.19 10.10 -1.09
N LYS A 48 1.66 10.64 -2.23
CA LYS A 48 1.81 12.07 -2.46
C LYS A 48 0.46 12.80 -2.50
N ASN A 49 -0.61 12.05 -2.81
CA ASN A 49 -1.98 12.55 -2.89
C ASN A 49 -2.98 11.41 -2.68
N VAL A 50 -4.26 11.74 -2.60
CA VAL A 50 -5.35 10.78 -2.37
C VAL A 50 -5.42 9.70 -3.46
N ALA A 51 -5.23 10.08 -4.73
CA ALA A 51 -5.29 9.14 -5.85
C ALA A 51 -4.21 8.06 -5.76
N GLU A 52 -2.98 8.45 -5.45
CA GLU A 52 -1.87 7.53 -5.29
C GLU A 52 -2.06 6.63 -4.07
N THR A 53 -2.48 7.20 -2.93
CA THR A 53 -2.74 6.45 -1.70
C THR A 53 -3.85 5.42 -1.92
N PHE A 54 -4.96 5.82 -2.55
CA PHE A 54 -6.06 4.94 -2.89
C PHE A 54 -5.61 3.81 -3.83
N ASN A 55 -4.86 4.12 -4.86
CA ASN A 55 -4.33 3.13 -5.80
C ASN A 55 -3.44 2.10 -5.09
N ARG A 56 -2.54 2.56 -4.22
CA ARG A 56 -1.69 1.68 -3.41
C ARG A 56 -2.50 0.78 -2.48
N LEU A 57 -3.50 1.35 -1.78
CA LEU A 57 -4.37 0.58 -0.89
C LEU A 57 -5.12 -0.51 -1.65
N PHE A 58 -5.73 -0.17 -2.77
CA PHE A 58 -6.47 -1.11 -3.60
C PHE A 58 -5.62 -2.30 -4.05
N TYR A 59 -4.43 -2.02 -4.58
CA TYR A 59 -3.54 -3.08 -5.03
C TYR A 59 -2.91 -3.86 -3.89
N PHE A 60 -2.69 -3.25 -2.73
CA PHE A 60 -2.22 -3.96 -1.54
C PHE A 60 -3.26 -4.98 -1.07
N GLU A 61 -4.50 -4.57 -0.90
CA GLU A 61 -5.61 -5.45 -0.53
C GLU A 61 -5.78 -6.60 -1.53
N ARG A 62 -5.74 -6.28 -2.82
CA ARG A 62 -5.84 -7.29 -3.88
C ARG A 62 -4.68 -8.29 -3.82
N ALA A 63 -3.46 -7.82 -3.66
CA ALA A 63 -2.29 -8.67 -3.56
C ALA A 63 -2.32 -9.55 -2.30
N ALA A 64 -2.71 -8.99 -1.16
CA ALA A 64 -2.86 -9.71 0.10
C ALA A 64 -3.90 -10.84 -0.03
N LYS A 65 -5.05 -10.55 -0.63
CA LYS A 65 -6.10 -11.56 -0.88
C LYS A 65 -5.61 -12.70 -1.77
N ILE A 66 -4.94 -12.37 -2.87
CA ILE A 66 -4.38 -13.38 -3.80
C ILE A 66 -3.32 -14.21 -3.09
N TYR A 67 -2.44 -13.57 -2.31
CA TYR A 67 -1.38 -14.25 -1.57
C TYR A 67 -1.94 -15.24 -0.54
N VAL A 68 -2.93 -14.83 0.24
CA VAL A 68 -3.60 -15.72 1.21
C VAL A 68 -4.25 -16.90 0.50
N GLN A 69 -4.95 -16.67 -0.61
CA GLN A 69 -5.56 -17.73 -1.41
C GLN A 69 -4.50 -18.71 -1.97
N ALA A 70 -3.38 -18.19 -2.43
CA ALA A 70 -2.27 -19.01 -2.93
C ALA A 70 -1.67 -19.88 -1.82
N LEU A 71 -1.47 -19.34 -0.60
CA LEU A 71 -1.00 -20.10 0.56
C LEU A 71 -1.97 -21.23 0.94
N GLN A 72 -3.27 -20.99 0.85
CA GLN A 72 -4.30 -22.00 1.16
C GLN A 72 -4.26 -23.24 0.25
N THR A 73 -3.64 -23.12 -0.92
CA THR A 73 -3.48 -24.28 -1.82
C THR A 73 -2.51 -25.33 -1.29
N GLY A 74 -1.65 -24.99 -0.34
CA GLY A 74 -0.56 -25.84 0.16
C GLY A 74 0.55 -26.12 -0.85
N LYS A 75 0.49 -25.52 -2.04
CA LYS A 75 1.53 -25.68 -3.08
C LYS A 75 2.69 -24.73 -2.85
N THR A 76 3.88 -25.13 -3.31
CA THR A 76 5.04 -24.23 -3.33
C THR A 76 4.75 -23.04 -4.23
N LEU A 77 4.96 -21.84 -3.70
CA LEU A 77 4.78 -20.60 -4.46
C LEU A 77 5.96 -20.37 -5.40
N SER A 78 5.66 -19.93 -6.62
CA SER A 78 6.69 -19.37 -7.51
C SER A 78 6.98 -17.94 -7.09
N ILE A 79 8.20 -17.69 -6.65
CA ILE A 79 8.64 -16.37 -6.16
C ILE A 79 9.41 -15.68 -7.28
N LEU A 80 9.05 -14.44 -7.54
CA LEU A 80 9.73 -13.60 -8.52
C LEU A 80 11.15 -13.26 -8.01
N ASP A 81 12.12 -13.28 -8.92
CA ASP A 81 13.49 -12.87 -8.62
C ASP A 81 13.56 -11.43 -8.09
N ASP A 82 14.39 -11.21 -7.08
CA ASP A 82 14.55 -9.91 -6.40
C ASP A 82 14.94 -8.78 -7.36
N VAL A 83 15.76 -9.05 -8.35
CA VAL A 83 16.22 -8.04 -9.33
C VAL A 83 15.05 -7.61 -10.22
N ILE A 84 14.24 -8.57 -10.66
CA ILE A 84 13.05 -8.30 -11.46
C ILE A 84 12.00 -7.57 -10.62
N ALA A 85 11.78 -8.01 -9.37
CA ALA A 85 10.83 -7.40 -8.47
C ALA A 85 11.19 -5.93 -8.15
N GLU A 86 12.48 -5.63 -7.92
CA GLU A 86 12.96 -4.27 -7.67
C GLU A 86 12.81 -3.39 -8.91
N LYS A 87 13.23 -3.89 -10.09
CA LYS A 87 13.07 -3.16 -11.35
C LYS A 87 11.62 -2.80 -11.62
N THR A 88 10.72 -3.76 -11.48
CA THR A 88 9.27 -3.53 -11.64
C THR A 88 8.74 -2.51 -10.62
N ALA A 89 9.20 -2.55 -9.37
CA ALA A 89 8.80 -1.58 -8.37
C ALA A 89 9.25 -0.17 -8.75
N GLN A 90 10.48 0.00 -9.22
CA GLN A 90 11.02 1.28 -9.67
C GLN A 90 10.29 1.82 -10.91
N GLU A 91 9.98 0.98 -11.88
CA GLU A 91 9.23 1.36 -13.08
C GLU A 91 7.82 1.87 -12.73
N LEU A 92 7.18 1.26 -11.73
CA LEU A 92 5.87 1.70 -11.24
C LEU A 92 5.92 2.98 -10.39
N GLU A 93 7.08 3.33 -9.85
CA GLU A 93 7.30 4.55 -9.06
C GLU A 93 7.76 5.73 -9.92
N ASN A 94 8.52 5.47 -10.97
CA ASN A 94 8.98 6.45 -11.92
C ASN A 94 7.84 6.78 -12.88
N GLU A 95 7.21 7.90 -12.65
CA GLU A 95 6.03 8.41 -13.37
C GLU A 95 6.36 8.81 -14.84
N GLU A 96 6.85 7.91 -15.66
CA GLU A 96 6.94 8.12 -17.11
C GLU A 96 5.60 7.93 -17.83
N TYR A 97 4.54 7.58 -17.11
CA TYR A 97 3.19 7.50 -17.64
C TYR A 97 2.49 8.88 -17.58
N PRO A 98 1.81 9.30 -18.65
CA PRO A 98 1.19 10.63 -18.75
C PRO A 98 0.05 10.88 -17.75
N ASN A 99 -0.33 9.89 -16.97
CA ASN A 99 -1.31 10.01 -15.88
C ASN A 99 -0.67 9.61 -14.55
N PRO A 100 -0.69 10.49 -13.54
CA PRO A 100 -0.28 10.13 -12.19
C PRO A 100 -0.98 8.85 -11.72
N ALA A 101 -0.21 7.95 -11.10
CA ALA A 101 -0.72 6.66 -10.63
C ALA A 101 -2.03 6.82 -9.84
N GLY A 102 -3.06 6.12 -10.26
CA GLY A 102 -4.37 6.13 -9.62
C GLY A 102 -5.32 7.26 -10.01
N THR A 103 -4.89 8.29 -10.75
CA THR A 103 -5.77 9.43 -11.08
C THR A 103 -6.98 9.01 -11.91
N ALA A 104 -6.78 8.21 -12.97
CA ALA A 104 -7.88 7.69 -13.77
C ALA A 104 -8.81 6.81 -12.94
N PHE A 105 -8.25 5.95 -12.11
CA PHE A 105 -8.99 5.05 -11.24
C PHE A 105 -9.84 5.82 -10.20
N LEU A 106 -9.25 6.80 -9.53
CA LEU A 106 -9.99 7.65 -8.59
C LEU A 106 -11.12 8.42 -9.27
N ARG A 107 -10.91 8.87 -10.52
CA ARG A 107 -11.95 9.55 -11.30
C ARG A 107 -13.16 8.63 -11.54
N GLU A 108 -12.93 7.38 -11.92
CA GLU A 108 -14.01 6.41 -12.11
C GLU A 108 -14.76 6.14 -10.80
N ILE A 109 -14.06 5.99 -9.70
CA ILE A 109 -14.69 5.82 -8.38
C ILE A 109 -15.53 7.05 -8.01
N LYS A 110 -15.06 8.26 -8.26
CA LYS A 110 -15.84 9.48 -8.04
C LYS A 110 -17.13 9.49 -8.86
N LEU A 111 -17.07 9.10 -10.13
CA LEU A 111 -18.27 9.00 -10.97
C LEU A 111 -19.30 8.02 -10.40
N ILE A 112 -18.84 6.88 -9.86
CA ILE A 112 -19.73 5.90 -9.21
C ILE A 112 -20.36 6.52 -7.96
N LEU A 113 -19.58 7.16 -7.09
CA LEU A 113 -20.07 7.81 -5.87
C LEU A 113 -21.07 8.93 -6.16
N ASP A 114 -20.83 9.72 -7.21
CA ASP A 114 -21.76 10.76 -7.67
C ASP A 114 -23.08 10.17 -8.17
N GLN A 115 -23.04 9.05 -8.90
CA GLN A 115 -24.22 8.33 -9.34
C GLN A 115 -25.02 7.74 -8.18
N GLU A 116 -24.35 7.22 -7.17
CA GLU A 116 -24.96 6.69 -5.95
C GLU A 116 -25.42 7.79 -4.97
N LYS A 117 -25.19 9.07 -5.30
CA LYS A 117 -25.48 10.22 -4.43
C LYS A 117 -24.85 10.11 -3.05
N SER A 118 -23.64 9.57 -2.99
CA SER A 118 -22.85 9.49 -1.78
C SER A 118 -22.52 10.88 -1.22
N ASP A 119 -22.43 11.00 0.09
CA ASP A 119 -22.14 12.26 0.81
C ASP A 119 -20.64 12.54 1.01
N TYR A 120 -19.78 11.87 0.26
CA TYR A 120 -18.31 11.97 0.41
C TYR A 120 -17.74 13.39 0.20
N SER A 121 -18.51 14.29 -0.41
CA SER A 121 -18.12 15.69 -0.70
C SER A 121 -18.68 16.73 0.27
N GLN A 122 -19.37 16.30 1.33
CA GLN A 122 -19.95 17.18 2.35
C GLN A 122 -18.96 17.57 3.44
#